data_99db4cb92fe875feabc4b2773c8e334f
#
_entry.id   99db4cb92fe875feabc4b2773c8e334f
#
_cell.length_a   1.000
_cell.length_b   1.000
_cell.length_c   1.000
_cell.angle_alpha   90.00
_cell.angle_beta   90.00
_cell.angle_gamma   90.00
#
_symmetry.space_group_name_H-M   'P 1'
#
loop_
_entity.id
_entity.type
_entity.pdbx_description
1 polymer ?
#
loop_
_entity_poly.entity_id
_entity_poly.type
_entity_poly.pdbx_seq_one_letter_code
_entity_poly.pdbx_strand_id
1 'polypeptide(L)'
;MLSVIDEVSDPDARDAAIWKIDNGKTYLRLLHEVYPQLRRVDYRVEYLLPAFTTEQSRRLIESGPGQLSLAEMCRLAASYPEDSPERASVCAVASAYYPDDPCACNNSAMLALRQGDTQTARHYLSRCADDPRSLNNLGVLCLMEGDREKARHCFGLAADSGSADAAYNLAHFDELSYEDFGQRSSENLL
;
A
#
# COMPACT_ATOMS: atom_id res chain seq x y z
N MET A 1 -47.47 -22.49 -21.53
CA MET A 1 -46.00 -22.36 -21.68
C MET A 1 -45.25 -22.98 -20.51
N LEU A 2 -45.52 -22.60 -19.26
CA LEU A 2 -44.84 -23.18 -18.10
C LEU A 2 -45.01 -24.71 -18.02
N SER A 3 -46.19 -25.24 -18.24
CA SER A 3 -46.42 -26.69 -18.28
C SER A 3 -45.57 -27.43 -19.33
N VAL A 4 -45.31 -26.80 -20.48
CA VAL A 4 -44.44 -27.39 -21.52
C VAL A 4 -42.98 -27.44 -21.06
N ILE A 5 -42.55 -26.46 -20.30
CA ILE A 5 -41.19 -26.40 -19.74
C ILE A 5 -41.00 -27.50 -18.69
N ASP A 6 -41.99 -27.74 -17.87
CA ASP A 6 -41.95 -28.72 -16.79
C ASP A 6 -42.12 -30.17 -17.28
N GLU A 7 -42.92 -30.39 -18.32
CA GLU A 7 -43.27 -31.72 -18.79
C GLU A 7 -42.34 -32.26 -19.90
N VAL A 8 -41.65 -31.37 -20.63
CA VAL A 8 -40.77 -31.78 -21.75
C VAL A 8 -39.32 -31.61 -21.37
N SER A 9 -38.66 -32.70 -21.04
CA SER A 9 -37.25 -32.69 -20.60
C SER A 9 -36.23 -32.47 -21.71
N ASP A 10 -36.53 -32.95 -22.92
CA ASP A 10 -35.65 -32.77 -24.08
C ASP A 10 -35.74 -31.33 -24.62
N PRO A 11 -34.61 -30.62 -24.74
CA PRO A 11 -34.59 -29.22 -25.17
C PRO A 11 -35.16 -28.99 -26.57
N ASP A 12 -34.82 -29.84 -27.53
CA ASP A 12 -35.30 -29.68 -28.93
C ASP A 12 -36.80 -29.96 -29.05
N ALA A 13 -37.30 -30.99 -28.34
CA ALA A 13 -38.73 -31.28 -28.27
C ALA A 13 -39.49 -30.15 -27.54
N ARG A 14 -38.89 -29.54 -26.53
CA ARG A 14 -39.42 -28.39 -25.79
C ARG A 14 -39.56 -27.17 -26.72
N ASP A 15 -38.55 -26.84 -27.47
CA ASP A 15 -38.57 -25.73 -28.43
C ASP A 15 -39.62 -25.97 -29.50
N ALA A 16 -39.72 -27.18 -30.02
CA ALA A 16 -40.76 -27.55 -30.97
C ALA A 16 -42.17 -27.46 -30.36
N ALA A 17 -42.36 -27.77 -29.08
CA ALA A 17 -43.62 -27.63 -28.40
C ALA A 17 -43.98 -26.15 -28.12
N ILE A 18 -43.01 -25.33 -27.77
CA ILE A 18 -43.21 -23.88 -27.62
C ILE A 18 -43.54 -23.21 -28.95
N TRP A 19 -42.92 -23.66 -30.05
CA TRP A 19 -43.23 -23.19 -31.39
C TRP A 19 -44.69 -23.42 -31.80
N LYS A 20 -45.32 -24.50 -31.33
CA LYS A 20 -46.72 -24.78 -31.60
C LYS A 20 -47.69 -23.86 -30.85
N ILE A 21 -47.24 -23.14 -29.85
CA ILE A 21 -48.03 -22.15 -29.12
C ILE A 21 -48.19 -20.90 -30.02
N ASP A 22 -49.42 -20.44 -30.25
CA ASP A 22 -49.75 -19.21 -30.98
C ASP A 22 -49.11 -19.12 -32.38
N ASN A 23 -48.99 -20.27 -33.10
CA ASN A 23 -48.31 -20.32 -34.38
C ASN A 23 -46.91 -19.68 -34.38
N GLY A 24 -46.14 -19.92 -33.36
CA GLY A 24 -44.76 -19.46 -33.24
C GLY A 24 -44.59 -18.04 -32.69
N LYS A 25 -45.64 -17.28 -32.45
CA LYS A 25 -45.53 -15.90 -31.94
C LYS A 25 -44.80 -15.82 -30.60
N THR A 26 -45.17 -16.69 -29.69
CA THR A 26 -44.52 -16.76 -28.35
C THR A 26 -43.05 -17.13 -28.47
N TYR A 27 -42.69 -18.11 -29.31
CA TYR A 27 -41.31 -18.51 -29.56
C TYR A 27 -40.49 -17.38 -30.19
N LEU A 28 -40.98 -16.70 -31.19
CA LEU A 28 -40.30 -15.57 -31.81
C LEU A 28 -40.08 -14.41 -30.84
N ARG A 29 -41.05 -14.14 -30.00
CA ARG A 29 -40.89 -13.14 -28.94
C ARG A 29 -39.77 -13.53 -27.97
N LEU A 30 -39.76 -14.77 -27.50
CA LEU A 30 -38.68 -15.26 -26.63
C LEU A 30 -37.31 -15.14 -27.33
N LEU A 31 -37.22 -15.52 -28.60
CA LEU A 31 -35.99 -15.50 -29.37
C LEU A 31 -35.44 -14.08 -29.60
N HIS A 32 -36.31 -13.10 -29.86
CA HIS A 32 -35.89 -11.75 -30.26
C HIS A 32 -35.87 -10.75 -29.11
N GLU A 33 -36.73 -10.91 -28.09
CA GLU A 33 -36.84 -9.94 -27.00
C GLU A 33 -36.22 -10.43 -25.69
N VAL A 34 -36.28 -11.73 -25.38
CA VAL A 34 -35.89 -12.28 -24.09
C VAL A 34 -34.52 -12.94 -24.14
N TYR A 35 -34.30 -13.85 -25.09
CA TYR A 35 -33.05 -14.61 -25.18
C TYR A 35 -31.81 -13.75 -25.43
N PRO A 36 -31.85 -12.66 -26.22
CA PRO A 36 -30.68 -11.79 -26.35
C PRO A 36 -30.23 -11.17 -25.02
N GLN A 37 -31.20 -10.92 -24.13
CA GLN A 37 -30.89 -10.37 -22.78
C GLN A 37 -30.34 -11.43 -21.83
N LEU A 38 -30.72 -12.70 -22.03
CA LEU A 38 -30.27 -13.84 -21.21
C LEU A 38 -29.01 -14.51 -21.77
N ARG A 39 -28.74 -14.40 -23.07
CA ARG A 39 -27.52 -14.90 -23.71
C ARG A 39 -26.35 -13.95 -23.48
N ARG A 40 -26.02 -13.74 -22.21
CA ARG A 40 -24.92 -12.92 -21.78
C ARG A 40 -23.86 -13.81 -21.14
N VAL A 41 -22.67 -13.75 -21.69
CA VAL A 41 -21.49 -14.35 -21.06
C VAL A 41 -20.73 -13.23 -20.37
N ASP A 42 -20.76 -13.22 -19.06
CA ASP A 42 -19.89 -12.37 -18.28
C ASP A 42 -18.59 -13.14 -18.03
N TYR A 43 -17.47 -12.57 -18.42
CA TYR A 43 -16.16 -13.13 -18.11
C TYR A 43 -15.34 -12.12 -17.33
N ARG A 44 -14.56 -12.63 -16.39
CA ARG A 44 -13.58 -11.88 -15.63
C ARG A 44 -12.20 -12.39 -16.01
N VAL A 45 -11.34 -11.49 -16.40
CA VAL A 45 -9.94 -11.79 -16.65
C VAL A 45 -9.14 -11.31 -15.47
N GLU A 46 -8.47 -12.22 -14.80
CA GLU A 46 -7.56 -11.92 -13.68
C GLU A 46 -6.13 -12.09 -14.16
N TYR A 47 -5.32 -11.05 -13.98
CA TYR A 47 -3.90 -11.08 -14.28
C TYR A 47 -3.12 -11.16 -12.97
N LEU A 48 -2.25 -12.14 -12.87
CA LEU A 48 -1.23 -12.20 -11.84
C LEU A 48 0.06 -11.64 -12.46
N LEU A 49 0.38 -10.40 -12.14
CA LEU A 49 1.67 -9.82 -12.49
C LEU A 49 2.68 -10.23 -11.42
N PRO A 50 3.73 -10.98 -11.78
CA PRO A 50 4.81 -11.25 -10.83
C PRO A 50 5.48 -9.94 -10.44
N ALA A 51 5.81 -9.79 -9.15
CA ALA A 51 6.54 -8.63 -8.67
C ALA A 51 7.93 -8.57 -9.33
N PHE A 52 8.40 -7.38 -9.62
CA PHE A 52 9.75 -7.19 -10.14
C PHE A 52 10.79 -7.67 -9.14
N THR A 53 11.85 -8.28 -9.65
CA THR A 53 13.03 -8.62 -8.84
C THR A 53 13.78 -7.35 -8.44
N THR A 54 14.61 -7.41 -7.40
CA THR A 54 15.43 -6.26 -6.95
C THR A 54 16.29 -5.72 -8.09
N GLU A 55 16.83 -6.58 -8.96
CA GLU A 55 17.63 -6.16 -10.10
C GLU A 55 16.80 -5.44 -11.17
N GLN A 56 15.58 -5.90 -11.45
CA GLN A 56 14.65 -5.21 -12.34
C GLN A 56 14.22 -3.87 -11.74
N SER A 57 13.90 -3.85 -10.43
CA SER A 57 13.53 -2.63 -9.72
C SER A 57 14.65 -1.59 -9.75
N ARG A 58 15.92 -2.02 -9.64
CA ARG A 58 17.10 -1.14 -9.73
C ARG A 58 17.19 -0.43 -11.08
N ARG A 59 16.84 -1.10 -12.16
CA ARG A 59 16.82 -0.48 -13.51
C ARG A 59 15.61 0.43 -13.68
N LEU A 60 14.45 0.01 -13.18
CA LEU A 60 13.19 0.72 -13.34
C LEU A 60 13.11 1.99 -12.49
N ILE A 61 13.79 2.04 -11.34
CA ILE A 61 13.76 3.22 -10.46
C ILE A 61 14.31 4.47 -11.16
N GLU A 62 15.21 4.31 -12.11
CA GLU A 62 15.79 5.40 -12.89
C GLU A 62 15.04 5.66 -14.20
N SER A 63 14.58 4.61 -14.88
CA SER A 63 14.01 4.70 -16.23
C SER A 63 12.49 4.82 -16.29
N GLY A 64 11.78 4.34 -15.27
CA GLY A 64 10.31 4.31 -15.23
C GLY A 64 9.77 3.96 -13.85
N PRO A 65 10.04 4.78 -12.83
CA PRO A 65 9.67 4.46 -11.44
C PRO A 65 8.18 4.28 -11.22
N GLY A 66 7.33 4.89 -12.04
CA GLY A 66 5.88 4.69 -11.99
C GLY A 66 5.39 3.26 -12.30
N GLN A 67 6.28 2.38 -12.77
CA GLN A 67 5.97 0.97 -12.96
C GLN A 67 6.17 0.14 -11.68
N LEU A 68 6.90 0.67 -10.71
CA LEU A 68 7.17 0.01 -9.45
C LEU A 68 6.07 0.30 -8.44
N SER A 69 5.60 -0.74 -7.75
CA SER A 69 4.79 -0.57 -6.55
C SER A 69 5.65 -0.04 -5.39
N LEU A 70 5.00 0.59 -4.41
CA LEU A 70 5.72 1.03 -3.20
C LEU A 70 6.44 -0.12 -2.50
N ALA A 71 5.83 -1.32 -2.45
CA ALA A 71 6.46 -2.51 -1.86
C ALA A 71 7.75 -2.92 -2.58
N GLU A 72 7.82 -2.74 -3.89
CA GLU A 72 9.04 -2.99 -4.68
C GLU A 72 10.10 -1.93 -4.44
N MET A 73 9.70 -0.66 -4.32
CA MET A 73 10.61 0.42 -3.95
C MET A 73 11.16 0.23 -2.53
N CYS A 74 10.32 -0.16 -1.55
CA CYS A 74 10.77 -0.46 -0.19
C CYS A 74 11.74 -1.65 -0.14
N ARG A 75 11.49 -2.73 -0.90
CA ARG A 75 12.43 -3.86 -1.01
C ARG A 75 13.75 -3.44 -1.65
N LEU A 76 13.68 -2.59 -2.69
CA LEU A 76 14.87 -2.05 -3.32
C LEU A 76 15.67 -1.20 -2.34
N ALA A 77 15.03 -0.28 -1.60
CA ALA A 77 15.66 0.53 -0.57
C ALA A 77 16.34 -0.34 0.51
N ALA A 78 15.65 -1.39 0.98
CA ALA A 78 16.19 -2.32 1.97
C ALA A 78 17.38 -3.17 1.46
N SER A 79 17.60 -3.24 0.15
CA SER A 79 18.76 -3.93 -0.45
C SER A 79 20.06 -3.11 -0.40
N TYR A 80 19.97 -1.84 -0.08
CA TYR A 80 21.12 -0.94 0.09
C TYR A 80 21.47 -0.76 1.58
N PRO A 81 22.74 -0.42 1.90
CA PRO A 81 23.11 -0.03 3.25
C PRO A 81 22.26 1.14 3.77
N GLU A 82 22.05 1.18 5.08
CA GLU A 82 21.13 2.15 5.70
C GLU A 82 21.47 3.61 5.39
N ASP A 83 22.74 3.95 5.42
CA ASP A 83 23.23 5.33 5.22
C ASP A 83 23.68 5.59 3.78
N SER A 84 23.35 4.70 2.83
CA SER A 84 23.79 4.87 1.46
C SER A 84 22.97 5.93 0.73
N PRO A 85 23.61 6.72 -0.18
CA PRO A 85 22.91 7.68 -1.01
C PRO A 85 21.89 7.02 -1.96
N GLU A 86 22.12 5.75 -2.33
CA GLU A 86 21.22 4.98 -3.17
C GLU A 86 19.90 4.71 -2.42
N ARG A 87 19.95 4.30 -1.14
CA ARG A 87 18.75 4.13 -0.32
C ARG A 87 17.98 5.43 -0.19
N ALA A 88 18.65 6.53 0.10
CA ALA A 88 18.05 7.86 0.20
C ALA A 88 17.36 8.26 -1.13
N SER A 89 18.00 8.01 -2.26
CA SER A 89 17.44 8.27 -3.58
C SER A 89 16.17 7.48 -3.84
N VAL A 90 16.16 6.17 -3.54
CA VAL A 90 14.97 5.32 -3.71
C VAL A 90 13.82 5.79 -2.82
N CYS A 91 14.10 6.14 -1.56
CA CYS A 91 13.07 6.67 -0.65
C CYS A 91 12.51 8.00 -1.14
N ALA A 92 13.34 8.90 -1.66
CA ALA A 92 12.89 10.17 -2.24
C ALA A 92 11.97 9.94 -3.45
N VAL A 93 12.31 9.00 -4.34
CA VAL A 93 11.45 8.61 -5.46
C VAL A 93 10.14 8.01 -4.95
N ALA A 94 10.19 7.11 -3.97
CA ALA A 94 9.00 6.51 -3.38
C ALA A 94 8.04 7.57 -2.82
N SER A 95 8.55 8.57 -2.09
CA SER A 95 7.73 9.67 -1.56
C SER A 95 7.17 10.60 -2.64
N ALA A 96 7.88 10.75 -3.76
CA ALA A 96 7.40 11.54 -4.89
C ALA A 96 6.24 10.85 -5.62
N TYR A 97 6.30 9.52 -5.78
CA TYR A 97 5.28 8.75 -6.47
C TYR A 97 4.10 8.33 -5.57
N TYR A 98 4.37 8.16 -4.27
CA TYR A 98 3.38 7.78 -3.25
C TYR A 98 3.33 8.83 -2.13
N PRO A 99 2.99 10.08 -2.45
CA PRO A 99 3.12 11.19 -1.51
C PRO A 99 2.21 11.07 -0.28
N ASP A 100 1.10 10.37 -0.39
CA ASP A 100 0.12 10.22 0.69
C ASP A 100 0.21 8.86 1.39
N ASP A 101 1.22 8.04 1.02
CA ASP A 101 1.42 6.75 1.69
C ASP A 101 2.25 6.94 2.97
N PRO A 102 1.71 6.53 4.14
CA PRO A 102 2.40 6.71 5.42
C PRO A 102 3.77 6.04 5.49
N CYS A 103 3.95 4.88 4.83
CA CYS A 103 5.23 4.18 4.81
C CYS A 103 6.30 4.97 4.04
N ALA A 104 5.94 5.53 2.88
CA ALA A 104 6.85 6.36 2.10
C ALA A 104 7.24 7.63 2.86
N CYS A 105 6.26 8.31 3.47
CA CYS A 105 6.49 9.50 4.30
C CYS A 105 7.38 9.19 5.50
N ASN A 106 7.08 8.11 6.24
CA ASN A 106 7.85 7.72 7.42
C ASN A 106 9.30 7.37 7.09
N ASN A 107 9.56 6.65 6.00
CA ASN A 107 10.92 6.33 5.56
C ASN A 107 11.72 7.58 5.17
N SER A 108 11.08 8.54 4.49
CA SER A 108 11.74 9.80 4.13
C SER A 108 12.00 10.69 5.35
N ALA A 109 11.07 10.68 6.31
CA ALA A 109 11.29 11.37 7.59
C ALA A 109 12.46 10.78 8.36
N MET A 110 12.55 9.46 8.45
CA MET A 110 13.66 8.75 9.08
C MET A 110 15.01 9.19 8.47
N LEU A 111 15.12 9.23 7.15
CA LEU A 111 16.35 9.67 6.49
C LEU A 111 16.70 11.12 6.82
N ALA A 112 15.69 12.02 6.82
CA ALA A 112 15.90 13.41 7.17
C ALA A 112 16.36 13.58 8.64
N LEU A 113 15.77 12.81 9.57
CA LEU A 113 16.21 12.79 10.97
C LEU A 113 17.67 12.36 11.12
N ARG A 114 18.09 11.31 10.39
CA ARG A 114 19.49 10.85 10.38
C ARG A 114 20.46 11.92 9.89
N GLN A 115 20.00 12.77 8.95
CA GLN A 115 20.79 13.89 8.43
C GLN A 115 20.73 15.14 9.31
N GLY A 116 19.95 15.12 10.38
CA GLY A 116 19.72 16.28 11.24
C GLY A 116 18.76 17.32 10.64
N ASP A 117 18.14 17.02 9.49
CA ASP A 117 17.18 17.91 8.82
C ASP A 117 15.79 17.79 9.44
N THR A 118 15.59 18.49 10.54
CA THR A 118 14.32 18.50 11.28
C THR A 118 13.19 19.13 10.47
N GLN A 119 13.48 20.08 9.58
CA GLN A 119 12.47 20.73 8.76
C GLN A 119 11.87 19.76 7.74
N THR A 120 12.71 19.05 7.01
CA THR A 120 12.27 18.01 6.06
C THR A 120 11.59 16.85 6.77
N ALA A 121 12.11 16.41 7.92
CA ALA A 121 11.49 15.38 8.74
C ALA A 121 10.06 15.78 9.17
N ARG A 122 9.89 17.00 9.66
CA ARG A 122 8.59 17.55 10.04
C ARG A 122 7.61 17.56 8.86
N HIS A 123 8.08 17.99 7.69
CA HIS A 123 7.25 17.99 6.48
C HIS A 123 6.68 16.61 6.17
N TYR A 124 7.51 15.58 6.17
CA TYR A 124 7.05 14.21 5.91
C TYR A 124 6.17 13.66 7.04
N LEU A 125 6.56 13.84 8.30
CA LEU A 125 5.78 13.32 9.45
C LEU A 125 4.40 13.97 9.57
N SER A 126 4.25 15.23 9.18
CA SER A 126 2.93 15.89 9.17
C SER A 126 1.93 15.23 8.23
N ARG A 127 2.40 14.51 7.20
CA ARG A 127 1.57 13.79 6.21
C ARG A 127 1.19 12.38 6.65
N CYS A 128 1.86 11.84 7.66
CA CYS A 128 1.60 10.51 8.22
C CYS A 128 1.40 10.54 9.75
N ALA A 129 0.99 11.67 10.30
CA ALA A 129 0.87 11.88 11.75
C ALA A 129 -0.13 10.92 12.42
N ASP A 130 -1.15 10.48 11.70
CA ASP A 130 -2.18 9.56 12.19
C ASP A 130 -1.76 8.09 12.12
N ASP A 131 -0.61 7.78 11.51
CA ASP A 131 -0.12 6.41 11.40
C ASP A 131 0.74 6.04 12.61
N PRO A 132 0.37 4.98 13.37
CA PRO A 132 1.13 4.57 14.57
C PRO A 132 2.62 4.28 14.29
N ARG A 133 2.95 3.88 13.06
CA ARG A 133 4.35 3.60 12.65
C ARG A 133 5.22 4.85 12.63
N SER A 134 4.62 6.04 12.50
CA SER A 134 5.33 7.32 12.47
C SER A 134 5.63 7.88 13.86
N LEU A 135 4.96 7.36 14.88
CA LEU A 135 5.05 7.91 16.26
C LEU A 135 6.47 7.85 16.84
N ASN A 136 7.24 6.78 16.54
CA ASN A 136 8.61 6.71 17.00
C ASN A 136 9.48 7.83 16.40
N ASN A 137 9.38 8.03 15.08
CA ASN A 137 10.13 9.08 14.39
C ASN A 137 9.66 10.49 14.78
N LEU A 138 8.36 10.64 15.09
CA LEU A 138 7.84 11.89 15.65
C LEU A 138 8.42 12.17 17.04
N GLY A 139 8.59 11.15 17.87
CA GLY A 139 9.28 11.25 19.17
C GLY A 139 10.73 11.69 19.00
N VAL A 140 11.46 11.12 18.04
CA VAL A 140 12.84 11.53 17.72
C VAL A 140 12.88 12.99 17.27
N LEU A 141 11.99 13.39 16.37
CA LEU A 141 11.88 14.79 15.94
C LEU A 141 11.66 15.75 17.12
N CYS A 142 10.70 15.41 17.99
CA CYS A 142 10.43 16.22 19.18
C CYS A 142 11.66 16.34 20.10
N LEU A 143 12.45 15.27 20.29
CA LEU A 143 13.71 15.34 21.03
C LEU A 143 14.72 16.28 20.38
N MET A 144 14.90 16.16 19.07
CA MET A 144 15.81 17.02 18.30
C MET A 144 15.41 18.51 18.38
N GLU A 145 14.12 18.79 18.58
CA GLU A 145 13.58 20.14 18.74
C GLU A 145 13.51 20.60 20.20
N GLY A 146 13.92 19.74 21.14
CA GLY A 146 13.96 20.04 22.58
C GLY A 146 12.65 19.84 23.32
N ASP A 147 11.57 19.33 22.63
CA ASP A 147 10.28 19.07 23.26
C ASP A 147 10.24 17.65 23.87
N ARG A 148 10.90 17.51 25.03
CA ARG A 148 11.05 16.21 25.71
C ARG A 148 9.71 15.63 26.18
N GLU A 149 8.74 16.46 26.53
CA GLU A 149 7.42 15.98 26.99
C GLU A 149 6.67 15.30 25.85
N LYS A 150 6.60 15.95 24.69
CA LYS A 150 5.98 15.35 23.50
C LYS A 150 6.73 14.13 23.01
N ALA A 151 8.07 14.16 23.05
CA ALA A 151 8.87 13.02 22.65
C ALA A 151 8.55 11.78 23.50
N ARG A 152 8.53 11.92 24.83
CA ARG A 152 8.17 10.84 25.75
C ARG A 152 6.75 10.31 25.48
N HIS A 153 5.82 11.21 25.23
CA HIS A 153 4.44 10.84 24.90
C HIS A 153 4.37 10.03 23.57
N CYS A 154 5.06 10.50 22.51
CA CYS A 154 5.10 9.82 21.24
C CYS A 154 5.74 8.43 21.34
N PHE A 155 6.85 8.29 22.06
CA PHE A 155 7.49 6.98 22.30
C PHE A 155 6.58 6.05 23.09
N GLY A 156 5.83 6.57 24.09
CA GLY A 156 4.85 5.78 24.83
C GLY A 156 3.78 5.20 23.91
N LEU A 157 3.14 6.04 23.11
CA LEU A 157 2.12 5.61 22.16
C LEU A 157 2.66 4.61 21.12
N ALA A 158 3.88 4.83 20.62
CA ALA A 158 4.53 3.93 19.69
C ALA A 158 4.85 2.57 20.34
N ALA A 159 5.35 2.56 21.58
CA ALA A 159 5.64 1.35 22.34
C ALA A 159 4.35 0.56 22.63
N ASP A 160 3.27 1.23 23.02
CA ASP A 160 1.95 0.62 23.23
C ASP A 160 1.38 0.01 21.93
N SER A 161 1.77 0.57 20.79
CA SER A 161 1.43 0.02 19.45
C SER A 161 2.38 -1.11 19.00
N GLY A 162 3.34 -1.52 19.83
CA GLY A 162 4.23 -2.65 19.58
C GLY A 162 5.58 -2.28 18.94
N SER A 163 5.96 -1.01 18.86
CA SER A 163 7.28 -0.59 18.36
C SER A 163 8.39 -0.93 19.36
N ALA A 164 9.28 -1.85 18.98
CA ALA A 164 10.44 -2.23 19.79
C ALA A 164 11.43 -1.06 19.94
N ASP A 165 11.63 -0.28 18.86
CA ASP A 165 12.52 0.88 18.88
C ASP A 165 12.01 1.96 19.82
N ALA A 166 10.70 2.21 19.81
CA ALA A 166 10.09 3.18 20.71
C ALA A 166 10.16 2.72 22.18
N ALA A 167 9.98 1.42 22.45
CA ALA A 167 10.14 0.84 23.78
C ALA A 167 11.58 1.00 24.28
N TYR A 168 12.57 0.78 23.39
CA TYR A 168 13.98 1.02 23.70
C TYR A 168 14.25 2.50 23.99
N ASN A 169 13.79 3.41 23.14
CA ASN A 169 13.95 4.85 23.31
C ASN A 169 13.29 5.35 24.60
N LEU A 170 12.12 4.80 24.95
CA LEU A 170 11.45 5.14 26.20
C LEU A 170 12.20 4.65 27.44
N ALA A 171 12.76 3.44 27.41
CA ALA A 171 13.52 2.85 28.48
C ALA A 171 14.82 3.64 28.77
N HIS A 172 15.45 4.19 27.73
CA HIS A 172 16.70 4.95 27.83
C HIS A 172 16.47 6.48 27.73
N PHE A 173 15.23 6.92 27.91
CA PHE A 173 14.80 8.29 27.60
C PHE A 173 15.62 9.36 28.35
N ASP A 174 16.00 9.12 29.60
CA ASP A 174 16.71 10.08 30.41
C ASP A 174 18.20 10.17 30.03
N GLU A 175 18.72 9.16 29.33
CA GLU A 175 20.07 9.11 28.78
C GLU A 175 20.14 9.76 27.36
N LEU A 176 18.99 9.93 26.69
CA LEU A 176 18.95 10.54 25.37
C LEU A 176 19.13 12.06 25.47
N SER A 177 20.19 12.56 24.86
CA SER A 177 20.41 13.98 24.67
C SER A 177 20.26 14.40 23.22
N TYR A 178 20.05 15.71 22.99
CA TYR A 178 19.98 16.28 21.63
C TYR A 178 21.25 15.95 20.81
N GLU A 179 22.41 15.90 21.45
CA GLU A 179 23.72 15.65 20.83
C GLU A 179 23.86 14.19 20.34
N ASP A 180 23.12 13.25 20.96
CA ASP A 180 23.22 11.83 20.63
C ASP A 180 22.65 11.51 19.25
N PHE A 181 21.66 12.24 18.78
CA PHE A 181 21.03 12.00 17.48
C PHE A 181 21.84 12.53 16.29
N GLY A 182 22.71 13.52 16.51
CA GLY A 182 23.63 14.04 15.49
C GLY A 182 24.94 13.24 15.33
N GLN A 183 25.33 12.48 16.37
CA GLN A 183 26.59 11.73 16.38
C GLN A 183 26.44 10.21 16.20
N ARG A 184 25.25 9.65 16.46
CA ARG A 184 25.01 8.20 16.40
C ARG A 184 24.46 7.72 15.05
N SER A 185 24.81 8.36 13.95
CA SER A 185 24.47 7.88 12.61
C SER A 185 25.16 6.56 12.20
N SER A 186 25.86 5.88 13.11
CA SER A 186 26.57 4.63 12.83
C SER A 186 26.28 3.45 13.75
N GLU A 187 25.55 3.60 14.85
CA GLU A 187 25.28 2.49 15.77
C GLU A 187 23.84 2.53 16.35
N ASN A 188 22.92 1.80 15.76
CA ASN A 188 21.69 1.28 16.39
C ASN A 188 20.70 2.25 17.05
N LEU A 189 20.15 3.28 16.37
CA LEU A 189 19.05 4.08 16.94
C LEU A 189 17.86 4.37 16.02
N LEU A 190 17.70 3.63 14.92
CA LEU A 190 16.46 3.70 14.13
C LEU A 190 16.02 2.32 13.69
#